data_fd28ca22aab2e3fd50dc68fa7186dbe8
#
_entry.id   fd28ca22aab2e3fd50dc68fa7186dbe8
#
_cell.length_a   1.000
_cell.length_b   1.000
_cell.length_c   1.000
_cell.angle_alpha   90.00
_cell.angle_beta   90.00
_cell.angle_gamma   90.00
#
_symmetry.space_group_name_H-M   'P 1'
#
loop_
_entity.id
_entity.type
_entity.pdbx_description
1 polymer ?
#
loop_
_entity_poly.entity_id
_entity_poly.type
_entity_poly.pdbx_seq_one_letter_code
_entity_poly.pdbx_strand_id
1 'polypeptide(L)'
;MLEVHAPYKPIRGYWEFLLHLFTISVGLLIATQIESCMEWRHHVHMAEKARTEMRAEIERNLRDLKNAQPGLKAWREAIDADLQAMQRIQDHPNDPKAQHASLTVSYSSITLNDTAWRTAQTTGALAYMPYEEAERYSSIYQAQSALLAFEDKPAEDVAGILGLISKYNVHSSQSSKITREQASDLAGRFGQMRLHLLTGYVLLQREIEVSEAFLQNRKARTTIEENLH
;
A
#
# COMPACT_ATOMS: atom_id res chain seq x y z
N MET A 1 -58.57 3.90 -2.84
CA MET A 1 -58.63 4.73 -1.62
C MET A 1 -59.12 3.84 -0.51
N LEU A 2 -58.29 3.51 0.46
CA LEU A 2 -58.71 2.78 1.66
C LEU A 2 -59.20 3.81 2.67
N GLU A 3 -60.52 3.88 2.86
CA GLU A 3 -61.12 4.71 3.91
C GLU A 3 -60.80 4.07 5.26
N VAL A 4 -59.92 4.71 6.02
CA VAL A 4 -59.70 4.35 7.43
C VAL A 4 -60.82 4.94 8.24
N HIS A 5 -61.86 4.11 8.54
CA HIS A 5 -62.90 4.49 9.46
C HIS A 5 -62.34 4.53 10.89
N ALA A 6 -62.26 5.72 11.45
CA ALA A 6 -61.95 5.88 12.87
C ALA A 6 -63.04 5.22 13.72
N PRO A 7 -62.70 4.43 14.75
CA PRO A 7 -63.68 3.80 15.61
C PRO A 7 -64.42 4.88 16.43
N TYR A 8 -65.74 4.95 16.20
CA TYR A 8 -66.68 6.00 16.75
C TYR A 8 -67.06 5.79 18.19
N LYS A 9 -66.38 4.98 18.99
CA LYS A 9 -66.64 4.81 20.40
C LYS A 9 -65.56 5.47 21.24
N PRO A 10 -65.95 6.49 22.06
CA PRO A 10 -64.97 7.05 23.00
C PRO A 10 -64.63 5.99 24.04
N ILE A 11 -63.29 5.91 24.33
CA ILE A 11 -62.76 5.00 25.36
C ILE A 11 -63.45 5.29 26.69
N ARG A 12 -64.26 4.38 27.16
CA ARG A 12 -65.14 4.59 28.37
C ARG A 12 -64.59 3.97 29.63
N GLY A 13 -63.40 3.43 29.67
CA GLY A 13 -62.82 2.83 30.86
C GLY A 13 -61.34 2.85 30.89
N TYR A 14 -60.75 2.95 32.08
CA TYR A 14 -59.30 2.89 32.31
C TYR A 14 -58.64 1.63 31.71
N TRP A 15 -59.36 0.52 31.77
CA TRP A 15 -58.89 -0.75 31.20
C TRP A 15 -58.83 -0.74 29.65
N GLU A 16 -59.77 -0.12 29.02
CA GLU A 16 -59.81 0.00 27.56
C GLU A 16 -58.70 0.92 27.06
N PHE A 17 -58.40 2.01 27.79
CA PHE A 17 -57.25 2.87 27.56
C PHE A 17 -55.93 2.11 27.70
N LEU A 18 -55.73 1.33 28.78
CA LEU A 18 -54.56 0.53 29.02
C LEU A 18 -54.37 -0.53 27.94
N LEU A 19 -55.43 -1.19 27.49
CA LEU A 19 -55.38 -2.17 26.43
C LEU A 19 -54.91 -1.54 25.09
N HIS A 20 -55.43 -0.37 24.73
CA HIS A 20 -55.01 0.35 23.55
C HIS A 20 -53.57 0.81 23.65
N LEU A 21 -53.17 1.35 24.80
CA LEU A 21 -51.79 1.74 25.04
C LEU A 21 -50.83 0.55 24.92
N PHE A 22 -51.21 -0.58 25.52
CA PHE A 22 -50.41 -1.82 25.41
C PHE A 22 -50.29 -2.30 23.95
N THR A 23 -51.40 -2.34 23.21
CA THR A 23 -51.42 -2.77 21.83
C THR A 23 -50.51 -1.90 20.93
N ILE A 24 -50.61 -0.56 21.12
CA ILE A 24 -49.75 0.38 20.40
C ILE A 24 -48.28 0.18 20.79
N SER A 25 -47.97 0.02 22.07
CA SER A 25 -46.61 -0.21 22.56
C SER A 25 -46.00 -1.50 22.02
N VAL A 26 -46.78 -2.59 22.03
CA VAL A 26 -46.35 -3.88 21.46
C VAL A 26 -46.14 -3.77 19.95
N GLY A 27 -47.05 -3.11 19.23
CA GLY A 27 -46.88 -2.86 17.79
C GLY A 27 -45.61 -2.07 17.46
N LEU A 28 -45.35 -1.03 18.24
CA LEU A 28 -44.13 -0.22 18.08
C LEU A 28 -42.85 -1.04 18.38
N LEU A 29 -42.87 -1.82 19.47
CA LEU A 29 -41.74 -2.69 19.82
C LEU A 29 -41.43 -3.74 18.72
N ILE A 30 -42.47 -4.34 18.14
CA ILE A 30 -42.31 -5.29 17.04
C ILE A 30 -41.73 -4.57 15.81
N ALA A 31 -42.22 -3.41 15.45
CA ALA A 31 -41.74 -2.63 14.32
C ALA A 31 -40.26 -2.27 14.47
N THR A 32 -39.85 -1.77 15.64
CA THR A 32 -38.44 -1.40 15.92
C THR A 32 -37.53 -2.63 15.93
N GLN A 33 -37.99 -3.80 16.39
CA GLN A 33 -37.20 -5.04 16.35
C GLN A 33 -36.97 -5.53 14.91
N ILE A 34 -37.98 -5.43 14.05
CA ILE A 34 -37.85 -5.79 12.63
C ILE A 34 -36.85 -4.86 11.93
N GLU A 35 -36.95 -3.56 12.16
CA GLU A 35 -36.05 -2.57 11.61
C GLU A 35 -34.58 -2.84 12.03
N SER A 36 -34.34 -3.00 13.34
CA SER A 36 -33.02 -3.35 13.88
C SER A 36 -32.46 -4.65 13.31
N CYS A 37 -33.28 -5.66 13.08
CA CYS A 37 -32.88 -6.93 12.47
C CYS A 37 -32.45 -6.73 10.99
N MET A 38 -33.18 -5.90 10.24
CA MET A 38 -32.84 -5.59 8.86
C MET A 38 -31.53 -4.78 8.76
N GLU A 39 -31.37 -3.78 9.62
CA GLU A 39 -30.12 -2.99 9.71
C GLU A 39 -28.93 -3.88 10.05
N TRP A 40 -29.06 -4.73 11.07
CA TRP A 40 -28.00 -5.65 11.45
C TRP A 40 -27.58 -6.58 10.28
N ARG A 41 -28.54 -7.15 9.57
CA ARG A 41 -28.26 -7.97 8.37
C ARG A 41 -27.56 -7.19 7.28
N HIS A 42 -27.95 -5.94 7.05
CA HIS A 42 -27.30 -5.05 6.09
C HIS A 42 -25.84 -4.81 6.47
N HIS A 43 -25.56 -4.51 7.74
CA HIS A 43 -24.20 -4.27 8.24
C HIS A 43 -23.31 -5.51 8.16
N VAL A 44 -23.84 -6.69 8.51
CA VAL A 44 -23.11 -7.96 8.37
C VAL A 44 -22.74 -8.20 6.90
N HIS A 45 -23.69 -8.04 5.98
CA HIS A 45 -23.42 -8.21 4.55
C HIS A 45 -22.40 -7.20 4.03
N MET A 46 -22.45 -5.96 4.48
CA MET A 46 -21.48 -4.92 4.13
C MET A 46 -20.08 -5.28 4.62
N ALA A 47 -19.94 -5.77 5.85
CA ALA A 47 -18.66 -6.23 6.39
C ALA A 47 -18.11 -7.46 5.63
N GLU A 48 -18.96 -8.42 5.26
CA GLU A 48 -18.56 -9.60 4.47
C GLU A 48 -18.09 -9.21 3.07
N LYS A 49 -18.78 -8.29 2.41
CA LYS A 49 -18.36 -7.75 1.12
C LYS A 49 -17.01 -7.04 1.23
N ALA A 50 -16.84 -6.20 2.25
CA ALA A 50 -15.57 -5.50 2.47
C ALA A 50 -14.41 -6.47 2.70
N ARG A 51 -14.60 -7.56 3.48
CA ARG A 51 -13.61 -8.63 3.66
C ARG A 51 -13.18 -9.25 2.34
N THR A 52 -14.16 -9.60 1.52
CA THR A 52 -13.94 -10.25 0.22
C THR A 52 -13.13 -9.34 -0.70
N GLU A 53 -13.52 -8.08 -0.81
CA GLU A 53 -12.85 -7.12 -1.70
C GLU A 53 -11.45 -6.74 -1.21
N MET A 54 -11.27 -6.48 0.09
CA MET A 54 -9.95 -6.20 0.67
C MET A 54 -9.00 -7.38 0.54
N ARG A 55 -9.48 -8.61 0.78
CA ARG A 55 -8.66 -9.81 0.60
C ARG A 55 -8.23 -9.99 -0.85
N ALA A 56 -9.15 -9.83 -1.79
CA ALA A 56 -8.85 -9.90 -3.21
C ALA A 56 -7.88 -8.79 -3.68
N GLU A 57 -7.98 -7.60 -3.10
CA GLU A 57 -7.05 -6.49 -3.35
C GLU A 57 -5.64 -6.80 -2.82
N ILE A 58 -5.52 -7.30 -1.59
CA ILE A 58 -4.23 -7.73 -1.01
C ILE A 58 -3.60 -8.86 -1.85
N GLU A 59 -4.39 -9.80 -2.35
CA GLU A 59 -3.89 -10.87 -3.24
C GLU A 59 -3.36 -10.32 -4.57
N ARG A 60 -4.01 -9.30 -5.16
CA ARG A 60 -3.52 -8.62 -6.37
C ARG A 60 -2.22 -7.87 -6.06
N ASN A 61 -2.22 -7.04 -5.02
CA ASN A 61 -1.05 -6.28 -4.60
C ASN A 61 0.15 -7.19 -4.32
N LEU A 62 -0.06 -8.32 -3.66
CA LEU A 62 1.00 -9.32 -3.42
C LEU A 62 1.59 -9.88 -4.72
N ARG A 63 0.76 -10.15 -5.73
CA ARG A 63 1.27 -10.58 -7.05
C ARG A 63 2.11 -9.49 -7.71
N ASP A 64 1.68 -8.24 -7.64
CA ASP A 64 2.38 -7.10 -8.23
C ASP A 64 3.73 -6.85 -7.53
N LEU A 65 3.77 -6.96 -6.19
CA LEU A 65 5.01 -6.90 -5.40
C LEU A 65 6.00 -8.00 -5.79
N LYS A 66 5.53 -9.25 -5.92
CA LYS A 66 6.39 -10.38 -6.34
C LYS A 66 6.92 -10.20 -7.76
N ASN A 67 6.11 -9.67 -8.65
CA ASN A 67 6.50 -9.40 -10.04
C ASN A 67 7.53 -8.25 -10.12
N ALA A 68 7.46 -7.26 -9.22
CA ALA A 68 8.41 -6.15 -9.17
C ALA A 68 9.78 -6.54 -8.59
N GLN A 69 9.83 -7.55 -7.73
CA GLN A 69 11.03 -7.98 -7.00
C GLN A 69 12.27 -8.24 -7.88
N PRO A 70 12.18 -9.01 -9.01
CA PRO A 70 13.32 -9.24 -9.89
C PRO A 70 13.85 -7.96 -10.53
N GLY A 71 12.95 -7.05 -10.92
CA GLY A 71 13.30 -5.76 -11.50
C GLY A 71 14.08 -4.88 -10.53
N LEU A 72 13.64 -4.81 -9.27
CA LEU A 72 14.32 -4.05 -8.23
C LEU A 72 15.71 -4.64 -7.92
N LYS A 73 15.84 -5.96 -7.94
CA LYS A 73 17.12 -6.64 -7.78
C LYS A 73 18.07 -6.30 -8.93
N ALA A 74 17.62 -6.42 -10.17
CA ALA A 74 18.42 -6.08 -11.35
C ALA A 74 18.85 -4.61 -11.36
N TRP A 75 17.96 -3.71 -10.93
CA TRP A 75 18.27 -2.30 -10.80
C TRP A 75 19.38 -2.04 -9.78
N ARG A 76 19.32 -2.69 -8.61
CA ARG A 76 20.37 -2.60 -7.59
C ARG A 76 21.71 -3.11 -8.13
N GLU A 77 21.73 -4.23 -8.85
CA GLU A 77 22.95 -4.76 -9.48
C GLU A 77 23.54 -3.78 -10.51
N ALA A 78 22.70 -3.10 -11.28
CA ALA A 78 23.14 -2.06 -12.21
C ALA A 78 23.78 -0.87 -11.49
N ILE A 79 23.20 -0.39 -10.39
CA ILE A 79 23.77 0.69 -9.59
C ILE A 79 25.10 0.29 -8.93
N ASP A 80 25.24 -0.95 -8.48
CA ASP A 80 26.51 -1.46 -7.96
C ASP A 80 27.60 -1.48 -9.07
N ALA A 81 27.23 -1.82 -10.30
CA ALA A 81 28.15 -1.75 -11.45
C ALA A 81 28.54 -0.31 -11.80
N ASP A 82 27.60 0.63 -11.75
CA ASP A 82 27.85 2.06 -11.97
C ASP A 82 28.78 2.65 -10.91
N LEU A 83 28.57 2.30 -9.63
CA LEU A 83 29.47 2.68 -8.54
C LEU A 83 30.89 2.16 -8.76
N GLN A 84 31.06 0.89 -9.15
CA GLN A 84 32.35 0.32 -9.47
C GLN A 84 33.01 1.02 -10.68
N ALA A 85 32.20 1.41 -11.67
CA ALA A 85 32.72 2.18 -12.82
C ALA A 85 33.23 3.55 -12.39
N MET A 86 32.50 4.28 -11.54
CA MET A 86 32.94 5.56 -11.00
C MET A 86 34.21 5.42 -10.17
N GLN A 87 34.29 4.36 -9.36
CA GLN A 87 35.52 4.08 -8.58
C GLN A 87 36.72 3.84 -9.49
N ARG A 88 36.58 3.05 -10.55
CA ARG A 88 37.69 2.83 -11.53
C ARG A 88 38.15 4.13 -12.17
N ILE A 89 37.24 5.05 -12.51
CA ILE A 89 37.58 6.36 -13.07
C ILE A 89 38.31 7.21 -12.03
N GLN A 90 37.90 7.18 -10.76
CA GLN A 90 38.58 7.92 -9.69
C GLN A 90 40.02 7.42 -9.48
N ASP A 91 40.23 6.10 -9.51
CA ASP A 91 41.54 5.49 -9.31
C ASP A 91 42.46 5.70 -10.52
N HIS A 92 41.93 5.60 -11.75
CA HIS A 92 42.65 5.65 -13.02
C HIS A 92 41.99 6.61 -14.02
N PRO A 93 42.00 7.94 -13.77
CA PRO A 93 41.23 8.91 -14.57
C PRO A 93 41.75 9.04 -16.02
N ASN A 94 42.98 8.62 -16.30
CA ASN A 94 43.57 8.67 -17.63
C ASN A 94 43.56 7.33 -18.38
N ASP A 95 43.06 6.26 -17.76
CA ASP A 95 42.95 4.96 -18.42
C ASP A 95 41.71 4.95 -19.35
N PRO A 96 41.93 4.77 -20.68
CA PRO A 96 40.84 4.69 -21.62
C PRO A 96 39.80 3.60 -21.28
N LYS A 97 40.27 2.48 -20.71
CA LYS A 97 39.36 1.38 -20.32
C LYS A 97 38.44 1.78 -19.15
N ALA A 98 38.96 2.54 -18.20
CA ALA A 98 38.14 3.07 -17.09
C ALA A 98 37.09 4.07 -17.60
N GLN A 99 37.42 4.86 -18.62
CA GLN A 99 36.54 5.87 -19.21
C GLN A 99 35.39 5.29 -20.07
N HIS A 100 35.48 4.01 -20.48
CA HIS A 100 34.37 3.33 -21.19
C HIS A 100 33.32 2.78 -20.23
N ALA A 101 32.75 3.65 -19.40
CA ALA A 101 31.65 3.28 -18.51
C ALA A 101 30.30 3.55 -19.20
N SER A 102 29.45 2.51 -19.28
CA SER A 102 28.05 2.69 -19.64
C SER A 102 27.24 2.87 -18.35
N LEU A 103 26.63 4.04 -18.17
CA LEU A 103 25.82 4.32 -17.00
C LEU A 103 24.37 3.85 -17.26
N THR A 104 23.81 3.12 -16.31
CA THR A 104 22.45 2.62 -16.38
C THR A 104 21.55 3.46 -15.48
N VAL A 105 20.88 4.44 -16.07
CA VAL A 105 19.90 5.25 -15.35
C VAL A 105 18.51 4.79 -15.75
N SER A 106 17.84 4.07 -14.86
CA SER A 106 16.47 3.58 -15.05
C SER A 106 15.63 3.88 -13.83
N TYR A 107 14.30 3.89 -14.00
CA TYR A 107 13.34 4.02 -12.93
C TYR A 107 12.22 3.00 -13.15
N SER A 108 11.81 2.35 -12.09
CA SER A 108 10.65 1.45 -12.08
C SER A 108 9.81 1.76 -10.86
N SER A 109 8.50 1.94 -11.04
CA SER A 109 7.55 2.19 -9.96
C SER A 109 6.70 0.96 -9.68
N ILE A 110 6.27 0.82 -8.42
CA ILE A 110 5.32 -0.17 -7.97
C ILE A 110 3.97 0.52 -7.77
N THR A 111 2.91 -0.04 -8.29
CA THR A 111 1.55 0.48 -8.08
C THR A 111 0.78 -0.51 -7.22
N LEU A 112 0.28 -0.06 -6.08
CA LEU A 112 -0.59 -0.83 -5.19
C LEU A 112 -1.95 -0.17 -5.09
N ASN A 113 -3.00 -0.98 -5.01
CA ASN A 113 -4.36 -0.50 -4.88
C ASN A 113 -4.79 -0.51 -3.41
N ASP A 114 -5.52 0.50 -2.99
CA ASP A 114 -6.13 0.64 -1.66
C ASP A 114 -7.63 1.00 -1.73
N THR A 115 -8.23 0.81 -2.89
CA THR A 115 -9.63 1.20 -3.16
C THR A 115 -10.61 0.44 -2.27
N ALA A 116 -10.40 -0.87 -2.08
CA ALA A 116 -11.27 -1.68 -1.23
C ALA A 116 -11.16 -1.25 0.24
N TRP A 117 -9.94 -0.94 0.70
CA TRP A 117 -9.69 -0.41 2.04
C TRP A 117 -10.39 0.93 2.27
N ARG A 118 -10.19 1.89 1.37
CA ARG A 118 -10.86 3.21 1.45
C ARG A 118 -12.37 3.09 1.40
N THR A 119 -12.89 2.19 0.58
CA THR A 119 -14.33 1.93 0.50
C THR A 119 -14.84 1.36 1.83
N ALA A 120 -14.13 0.40 2.42
CA ALA A 120 -14.49 -0.17 3.72
C ALA A 120 -14.50 0.89 4.84
N GLN A 121 -13.54 1.82 4.82
CA GLN A 121 -13.50 2.96 5.76
C GLN A 121 -14.67 3.92 5.56
N THR A 122 -14.92 4.35 4.32
CA THR A 122 -15.92 5.37 4.02
C THR A 122 -17.35 4.87 4.19
N THR A 123 -17.60 3.57 3.96
CA THR A 123 -18.90 2.94 4.19
C THR A 123 -19.14 2.56 5.65
N GLY A 124 -18.11 2.64 6.51
CA GLY A 124 -18.21 2.22 7.90
C GLY A 124 -18.22 0.70 8.10
N ALA A 125 -17.89 -0.10 7.07
CA ALA A 125 -17.89 -1.56 7.13
C ALA A 125 -16.96 -2.11 8.21
N LEU A 126 -15.86 -1.42 8.50
CA LEU A 126 -14.88 -1.82 9.52
C LEU A 126 -15.46 -1.83 10.93
N ALA A 127 -16.44 -0.97 11.23
CA ALA A 127 -17.10 -0.92 12.54
C ALA A 127 -17.89 -2.21 12.89
N TYR A 128 -18.20 -3.01 11.88
CA TYR A 128 -18.93 -4.28 12.01
C TYR A 128 -18.02 -5.51 11.88
N MET A 129 -16.70 -5.31 11.93
CA MET A 129 -15.71 -6.37 12.01
C MET A 129 -15.19 -6.50 13.44
N PRO A 130 -14.73 -7.70 13.87
CA PRO A 130 -13.95 -7.82 15.10
C PRO A 130 -12.74 -6.86 15.06
N TYR A 131 -12.45 -6.22 16.19
CA TYR A 131 -11.37 -5.23 16.28
C TYR A 131 -10.02 -5.77 15.77
N GLU A 132 -9.65 -6.97 16.22
CA GLU A 132 -8.40 -7.63 15.81
C GLU A 132 -8.32 -7.90 14.30
N GLU A 133 -9.47 -8.17 13.67
CA GLU A 133 -9.54 -8.35 12.22
C GLU A 133 -9.33 -7.02 11.48
N ALA A 134 -10.02 -5.97 11.91
CA ALA A 134 -9.87 -4.63 11.33
C ALA A 134 -8.43 -4.09 11.50
N GLU A 135 -7.80 -4.35 12.66
CA GLU A 135 -6.40 -4.01 12.94
C GLU A 135 -5.43 -4.73 11.98
N ARG A 136 -5.67 -6.01 11.70
CA ARG A 136 -4.84 -6.78 10.75
C ARG A 136 -4.91 -6.19 9.33
N TYR A 137 -6.09 -5.82 8.84
CA TYR A 137 -6.23 -5.10 7.56
C TYR A 137 -5.50 -3.76 7.59
N SER A 138 -5.72 -2.96 8.64
CA SER A 138 -5.07 -1.66 8.81
C SER A 138 -3.55 -1.77 8.75
N SER A 139 -2.96 -2.78 9.41
CA SER A 139 -1.51 -2.99 9.44
C SER A 139 -0.94 -3.26 8.06
N ILE A 140 -1.63 -4.04 7.21
CA ILE A 140 -1.22 -4.32 5.84
C ILE A 140 -1.24 -3.04 5.00
N TYR A 141 -2.37 -2.32 5.00
CA TYR A 141 -2.49 -1.10 4.19
C TYR A 141 -1.56 0.02 4.67
N GLN A 142 -1.23 0.08 5.97
CA GLN A 142 -0.19 0.98 6.48
C GLN A 142 1.21 0.61 5.95
N ALA A 143 1.55 -0.68 5.91
CA ALA A 143 2.82 -1.13 5.37
C ALA A 143 2.92 -0.87 3.85
N GLN A 144 1.84 -1.09 3.10
CA GLN A 144 1.75 -0.73 1.68
C GLN A 144 1.92 0.78 1.46
N SER A 145 1.26 1.60 2.27
CA SER A 145 1.39 3.06 2.21
C SER A 145 2.82 3.52 2.52
N ALA A 146 3.49 2.90 3.50
CA ALA A 146 4.89 3.19 3.81
C ALA A 146 5.84 2.84 2.67
N LEU A 147 5.61 1.72 1.99
CA LEU A 147 6.37 1.32 0.80
C LEU A 147 6.18 2.34 -0.34
N LEU A 148 4.93 2.72 -0.63
CA LEU A 148 4.63 3.71 -1.69
C LEU A 148 5.21 5.09 -1.38
N ALA A 149 5.13 5.55 -0.14
CA ALA A 149 5.72 6.82 0.28
C ALA A 149 7.25 6.85 0.13
N PHE A 150 7.88 5.69 0.14
CA PHE A 150 9.33 5.56 -0.05
C PHE A 150 9.74 5.60 -1.54
N GLU A 151 8.83 5.32 -2.47
CA GLU A 151 9.13 5.27 -3.92
C GLU A 151 9.56 6.61 -4.53
N ASP A 152 9.22 7.73 -3.92
CA ASP A 152 9.65 9.05 -4.38
C ASP A 152 11.18 9.23 -4.29
N LYS A 153 11.84 8.53 -3.36
CA LYS A 153 13.29 8.68 -3.12
C LYS A 153 14.16 8.21 -4.30
N PRO A 154 13.97 7.00 -4.86
CA PRO A 154 14.66 6.59 -6.08
C PRO A 154 14.39 7.51 -7.27
N ALA A 155 13.19 8.08 -7.41
CA ALA A 155 12.88 9.02 -8.48
C ALA A 155 13.68 10.33 -8.34
N GLU A 156 13.79 10.88 -7.12
CA GLU A 156 14.62 12.03 -6.80
C GLU A 156 16.10 11.77 -7.10
N ASP A 157 16.61 10.58 -6.77
CA ASP A 157 17.99 10.18 -7.04
C ASP A 157 18.26 10.10 -8.54
N VAL A 158 17.36 9.48 -9.33
CA VAL A 158 17.45 9.44 -10.79
C VAL A 158 17.52 10.85 -11.36
N ALA A 159 16.66 11.75 -10.93
CA ALA A 159 16.67 13.14 -11.37
C ALA A 159 17.99 13.84 -11.02
N GLY A 160 18.52 13.60 -9.82
CA GLY A 160 19.82 14.13 -9.38
C GLY A 160 20.99 13.62 -10.20
N ILE A 161 21.02 12.32 -10.53
CA ILE A 161 22.05 11.69 -11.39
C ILE A 161 21.96 12.27 -12.79
N LEU A 162 20.78 12.34 -13.40
CA LEU A 162 20.58 12.92 -14.73
C LEU A 162 20.98 14.40 -14.77
N GLY A 163 20.74 15.14 -13.69
CA GLY A 163 21.20 16.52 -13.54
C GLY A 163 22.72 16.65 -13.59
N LEU A 164 23.46 15.75 -12.92
CA LEU A 164 24.93 15.73 -12.98
C LEU A 164 25.44 15.29 -14.36
N ILE A 165 24.83 14.26 -14.96
CA ILE A 165 25.17 13.80 -16.31
C ILE A 165 25.01 14.94 -17.30
N SER A 166 23.92 15.70 -17.21
CA SER A 166 23.67 16.87 -18.06
C SER A 166 24.68 18.00 -17.78
N LYS A 167 24.91 18.33 -16.49
CA LYS A 167 25.86 19.39 -16.07
C LYS A 167 27.27 19.13 -16.59
N TYR A 168 27.71 17.89 -16.58
CA TYR A 168 29.05 17.49 -16.99
C TYR A 168 29.15 17.09 -18.46
N ASN A 169 28.01 17.16 -19.18
CA ASN A 169 27.92 16.80 -20.60
C ASN A 169 28.44 15.36 -20.87
N VAL A 170 28.15 14.45 -19.95
CA VAL A 170 28.51 13.02 -20.03
C VAL A 170 27.52 12.33 -20.96
N HIS A 171 27.81 12.28 -22.26
CA HIS A 171 26.97 11.59 -23.23
C HIS A 171 27.65 10.31 -23.71
N SER A 172 26.89 9.25 -23.87
CA SER A 172 27.36 7.93 -24.29
C SER A 172 27.99 7.89 -25.70
N SER A 173 27.86 8.97 -26.47
CA SER A 173 28.34 9.03 -27.87
C SER A 173 29.53 9.98 -28.13
N GLN A 174 29.96 10.75 -27.13
CA GLN A 174 31.13 11.61 -27.29
C GLN A 174 32.13 11.36 -26.17
N SER A 175 33.41 11.24 -26.54
CA SER A 175 34.58 10.97 -25.70
C SER A 175 34.94 12.10 -24.72
N SER A 176 33.98 12.68 -24.02
CA SER A 176 34.25 13.57 -22.90
C SER A 176 34.77 12.74 -21.73
N LYS A 177 36.06 12.87 -21.44
CA LYS A 177 36.64 12.20 -20.27
C LYS A 177 36.00 12.71 -19.01
N ILE A 178 35.50 11.79 -18.19
CA ILE A 178 35.00 12.08 -16.84
C ILE A 178 36.20 12.35 -15.94
N THR A 179 36.27 13.50 -15.31
CA THR A 179 37.32 13.83 -14.35
C THR A 179 37.14 13.05 -13.04
N ARG A 180 38.22 12.96 -12.24
CA ARG A 180 38.14 12.34 -10.90
C ARG A 180 37.08 12.99 -10.04
N GLU A 181 36.94 14.32 -10.07
CA GLU A 181 35.96 15.07 -9.31
C GLU A 181 34.53 14.76 -9.77
N GLN A 182 34.29 14.78 -11.07
CA GLN A 182 32.97 14.41 -11.65
C GLN A 182 32.58 12.96 -11.31
N ALA A 183 33.54 12.03 -11.37
CA ALA A 183 33.31 10.64 -10.97
C ALA A 183 32.99 10.52 -9.46
N SER A 184 33.61 11.35 -8.62
CA SER A 184 33.32 11.41 -7.18
C SER A 184 31.89 11.92 -6.92
N ASP A 185 31.49 12.98 -7.60
CA ASP A 185 30.13 13.53 -7.46
C ASP A 185 29.06 12.52 -7.90
N LEU A 186 29.29 11.86 -9.06
CA LEU A 186 28.38 10.80 -9.54
C LEU A 186 28.35 9.61 -8.59
N ALA A 187 29.51 9.16 -8.07
CA ALA A 187 29.58 8.08 -7.09
C ALA A 187 28.78 8.40 -5.82
N GLY A 188 28.83 9.64 -5.35
CA GLY A 188 28.04 10.10 -4.20
C GLY A 188 26.53 9.94 -4.44
N ARG A 189 26.06 10.30 -5.63
CA ARG A 189 24.64 10.15 -6.00
C ARG A 189 24.22 8.69 -6.19
N PHE A 190 25.04 7.89 -6.87
CA PHE A 190 24.79 6.46 -7.00
C PHE A 190 24.82 5.75 -5.63
N GLY A 191 25.71 6.15 -4.72
CA GLY A 191 25.76 5.65 -3.35
C GLY A 191 24.48 5.95 -2.55
N GLN A 192 23.94 7.17 -2.67
CA GLN A 192 22.67 7.56 -2.09
C GLN A 192 21.52 6.71 -2.66
N MET A 193 21.43 6.59 -3.97
CA MET A 193 20.44 5.78 -4.66
C MET A 193 20.50 4.30 -4.24
N ARG A 194 21.73 3.75 -4.13
CA ARG A 194 21.94 2.37 -3.64
C ARG A 194 21.32 2.16 -2.25
N LEU A 195 21.54 3.12 -1.34
CA LEU A 195 20.96 3.06 0.01
C LEU A 195 19.42 3.07 -0.03
N HIS A 196 18.83 3.95 -0.86
CA HIS A 196 17.38 4.00 -1.02
C HIS A 196 16.84 2.71 -1.64
N LEU A 197 17.48 2.16 -2.68
CA LEU A 197 17.07 0.88 -3.26
C LEU A 197 17.18 -0.29 -2.28
N LEU A 198 18.19 -0.31 -1.41
CA LEU A 198 18.31 -1.31 -0.36
C LEU A 198 17.16 -1.20 0.65
N THR A 199 16.85 0.02 1.10
CA THR A 199 15.74 0.27 2.01
C THR A 199 14.40 -0.11 1.38
N GLY A 200 14.16 0.30 0.13
CA GLY A 200 12.95 -0.07 -0.63
C GLY A 200 12.82 -1.58 -0.81
N TYR A 201 13.92 -2.29 -1.04
CA TYR A 201 13.92 -3.75 -1.12
C TYR A 201 13.52 -4.42 0.21
N VAL A 202 14.03 -3.91 1.33
CA VAL A 202 13.66 -4.42 2.67
C VAL A 202 12.18 -4.19 2.96
N LEU A 203 11.65 -3.00 2.63
CA LEU A 203 10.22 -2.70 2.80
C LEU A 203 9.35 -3.60 1.92
N LEU A 204 9.74 -3.83 0.67
CA LEU A 204 9.05 -4.73 -0.26
C LEU A 204 9.03 -6.17 0.26
N GLN A 205 10.17 -6.69 0.74
CA GLN A 205 10.25 -8.04 1.31
C GLN A 205 9.34 -8.18 2.55
N ARG A 206 9.36 -7.17 3.41
CA ARG A 206 8.49 -7.15 4.60
C ARG A 206 7.02 -7.18 4.20
N GLU A 207 6.62 -6.37 3.21
CA GLU A 207 5.23 -6.32 2.76
C GLU A 207 4.79 -7.66 2.13
N ILE A 208 5.63 -8.30 1.33
CA ILE A 208 5.37 -9.63 0.79
C ILE A 208 5.11 -10.62 1.93
N GLU A 209 5.99 -10.66 2.94
CA GLU A 209 5.85 -11.58 4.09
C GLU A 209 4.58 -11.31 4.90
N VAL A 210 4.25 -10.04 5.16
CA VAL A 210 3.06 -9.66 5.93
C VAL A 210 1.78 -10.03 5.16
N SER A 211 1.74 -9.73 3.87
CA SER A 211 0.60 -10.08 3.01
C SER A 211 0.42 -11.59 2.87
N GLU A 212 1.49 -12.35 2.68
CA GLU A 212 1.44 -13.83 2.66
C GLU A 212 0.96 -14.42 3.98
N ALA A 213 1.52 -13.93 5.09
CA ALA A 213 1.14 -14.38 6.42
C ALA A 213 -0.34 -14.16 6.70
N PHE A 214 -0.85 -12.99 6.30
CA PHE A 214 -2.28 -12.65 6.42
C PHE A 214 -3.15 -13.59 5.59
N LEU A 215 -2.82 -13.79 4.31
CA LEU A 215 -3.60 -14.63 3.41
C LEU A 215 -3.61 -16.10 3.84
N GLN A 216 -2.53 -16.58 4.48
CA GLN A 216 -2.38 -17.92 5.02
C GLN A 216 -2.87 -18.07 6.47
N ASN A 217 -3.44 -17.02 7.07
CA ASN A 217 -3.83 -17.00 8.50
C ASN A 217 -2.72 -17.40 9.47
N ARG A 218 -1.46 -17.08 9.17
CA ARG A 218 -0.30 -17.28 10.04
C ARG A 218 0.23 -15.94 10.58
N LYS A 219 1.09 -16.00 11.59
CA LYS A 219 1.83 -14.82 12.03
C LYS A 219 2.96 -14.52 11.04
N ALA A 220 3.17 -13.23 10.73
CA ALA A 220 4.32 -12.81 9.95
C ALA A 220 5.62 -13.12 10.70
N ARG A 221 6.67 -13.54 9.96
CA ARG A 221 7.99 -13.75 10.54
C ARG A 221 8.62 -12.40 10.89
N THR A 222 9.23 -12.32 12.05
CA THR A 222 9.82 -11.07 12.56
C THR A 222 11.26 -10.85 12.04
N THR A 223 11.86 -11.86 11.40
CA THR A 223 13.29 -11.90 11.10
C THR A 223 13.58 -11.33 9.72
N ILE A 224 14.19 -10.17 9.69
CA ILE A 224 14.81 -9.53 8.50
C ILE A 224 16.24 -10.08 8.27
N GLU A 225 16.74 -10.93 9.18
CA GLU A 225 18.18 -11.28 9.29
C GLU A 225 18.71 -12.25 8.24
N GLU A 226 17.88 -12.99 7.48
CA GLU A 226 18.39 -14.04 6.59
C GLU A 226 18.75 -13.59 5.15
N ASN A 227 18.52 -12.35 4.74
CA ASN A 227 18.69 -11.92 3.33
C ASN A 227 19.70 -10.78 3.11
N LEU A 228 20.59 -10.53 4.06
CA LEU A 228 21.65 -9.52 3.92
C LEU A 228 23.01 -10.12 3.51
N HIS A 229 23.06 -11.43 3.21
CA HIS A 229 24.28 -12.12 2.73
C HIS A 229 24.18 -12.50 1.27
#